data_e059c3b15dc3fd7f385d6da4b0d6aa1f
#
_entry.id   e059c3b15dc3fd7f385d6da4b0d6aa1f
#
_cell.length_a   1.000
_cell.length_b   1.000
_cell.length_c   1.000
_cell.angle_alpha   90.00
_cell.angle_beta   90.00
_cell.angle_gamma   90.00
#
_symmetry.space_group_name_H-M   'P 1'
#
loop_
_entity.id
_entity.type
_entity.pdbx_description
1 polymer ?
#
loop_
_entity_poly.entity_id
_entity_poly.type
_entity_poly.pdbx_seq_one_letter_code
_entity_poly.pdbx_strand_id
1 'polypeptide(L)'
;MLRVEDLQIRRGHKTVLADVTLELLPGEVLGVLGPNGAGKSTLLGALCGELSADQGKVLLDQRELNTWSGAQRAQRLAVLPQTSTLDFAFRVEEVVGMGRLPHQTGRVRDDEVIEAALQAADVGHLSGRSYLALSGGERQRVHLARVLAQLWPGETGQTLLLDEPTSMLDPLHQHTTLQAIRTFADRGAAVMVILHDLNLAARYCDRILLLENGRPHALDAPAQVMRPEPLKAVFGLDVLVQPHPERGHPLIIAR
;
A
#
# COMPACT_ATOMS: atom_id res chain seq x y z
N MET A 1 -4.22 9.97 -10.27
CA MET A 1 -2.75 10.09 -10.12
C MET A 1 -2.45 10.87 -8.85
N LEU A 2 -1.60 10.33 -7.97
CA LEU A 2 -1.18 10.99 -6.73
C LEU A 2 0.24 11.53 -6.90
N ARG A 3 0.45 12.81 -6.59
CA ARG A 3 1.75 13.48 -6.69
C ARG A 3 2.08 14.21 -5.40
N VAL A 4 3.34 14.19 -5.02
CA VAL A 4 3.90 14.86 -3.85
C VAL A 4 5.00 15.81 -4.33
N GLU A 5 4.95 17.04 -3.88
CA GLU A 5 5.92 18.08 -4.22
C GLU A 5 6.53 18.66 -2.95
N ASP A 6 7.85 18.47 -2.80
CA ASP A 6 8.68 19.02 -1.73
C ASP A 6 8.11 18.87 -0.31
N LEU A 7 7.56 17.68 -0.03
CA LEU A 7 6.87 17.40 1.22
C LEU A 7 7.82 17.45 2.41
N GLN A 8 7.47 18.25 3.40
CA GLN A 8 8.08 18.26 4.71
C GLN A 8 7.03 18.09 5.79
N ILE A 9 7.33 17.24 6.78
CA ILE A 9 6.47 17.01 7.96
C ILE A 9 7.32 17.09 9.20
N ARG A 10 6.82 17.84 10.19
CA ARG A 10 7.43 18.01 11.51
C ARG A 10 6.51 17.43 12.59
N ARG A 11 7.12 16.88 13.63
CA ARG A 11 6.44 16.53 14.87
C ARG A 11 7.13 17.24 16.02
N GLY A 12 6.51 18.30 16.52
CA GLY A 12 7.13 19.23 17.44
C GLY A 12 8.34 19.90 16.79
N HIS A 13 9.51 19.78 17.40
CA HIS A 13 10.76 20.36 16.86
C HIS A 13 11.50 19.42 15.89
N LYS A 14 11.07 18.18 15.73
CA LYS A 14 11.76 17.19 14.88
C LYS A 14 11.13 17.15 13.49
N THR A 15 11.95 17.33 12.46
CA THR A 15 11.57 17.02 11.09
C THR A 15 11.56 15.49 10.92
N VAL A 16 10.40 14.93 10.55
CA VAL A 16 10.18 13.49 10.36
C VAL A 16 10.28 13.11 8.89
N LEU A 17 9.83 14.00 8.01
CA LEU A 17 10.00 13.88 6.56
C LEU A 17 10.54 15.19 6.01
N ALA A 18 11.44 15.13 5.05
CA ALA A 18 11.97 16.27 4.32
C ALA A 18 12.30 15.90 2.86
N ASP A 19 12.12 16.87 1.98
CA ASP A 19 12.53 16.82 0.57
C ASP A 19 11.90 15.61 -0.19
N VAL A 20 10.68 15.20 0.21
CA VAL A 20 10.01 14.09 -0.47
C VAL A 20 9.24 14.61 -1.67
N THR A 21 9.71 14.26 -2.86
CA THR A 21 9.01 14.49 -4.13
C THR A 21 8.86 13.14 -4.82
N LEU A 22 7.62 12.76 -5.14
CA LEU A 22 7.32 11.50 -5.81
C LEU A 22 5.97 11.59 -6.54
N GLU A 23 5.79 10.66 -7.46
CA GLU A 23 4.55 10.49 -8.22
C GLU A 23 4.20 9.00 -8.27
N LEU A 24 2.93 8.69 -7.99
CA LEU A 24 2.36 7.36 -8.19
C LEU A 24 1.68 7.33 -9.56
N LEU A 25 2.19 6.48 -10.44
CA LEU A 25 1.70 6.37 -11.81
C LEU A 25 0.59 5.32 -11.91
N PRO A 26 -0.39 5.54 -12.81
CA PRO A 26 -1.40 4.53 -13.11
C PRO A 26 -0.75 3.21 -13.58
N GLY A 27 -1.23 2.10 -13.06
CA GLY A 27 -0.70 0.78 -13.40
C GLY A 27 0.59 0.39 -12.68
N GLU A 28 1.10 1.27 -11.81
CA GLU A 28 2.37 1.09 -11.08
C GLU A 28 2.15 0.60 -9.65
N VAL A 29 3.05 -0.26 -9.18
CA VAL A 29 3.25 -0.56 -7.76
C VAL A 29 4.56 0.06 -7.30
N LEU A 30 4.47 1.11 -6.49
CA LEU A 30 5.61 1.74 -5.81
C LEU A 30 5.81 1.10 -4.44
N GLY A 31 6.94 0.41 -4.26
CA GLY A 31 7.37 -0.10 -2.95
C GLY A 31 8.02 1.00 -2.11
N VAL A 32 7.69 1.10 -0.82
CA VAL A 32 8.38 1.98 0.12
C VAL A 32 9.10 1.12 1.15
N LEU A 33 10.42 1.26 1.20
CA LEU A 33 11.31 0.53 2.08
C LEU A 33 12.12 1.49 2.94
N GLY A 34 12.60 1.01 4.06
CA GLY A 34 13.46 1.75 4.98
C GLY A 34 13.41 1.15 6.39
N PRO A 35 14.38 1.45 7.25
CA PRO A 35 14.39 0.96 8.62
C PRO A 35 13.20 1.48 9.44
N ASN A 36 13.02 0.90 10.63
CA ASN A 36 12.00 1.41 11.56
C ASN A 36 12.32 2.85 11.94
N GLY A 37 11.29 3.70 11.92
CA GLY A 37 11.47 5.15 12.19
C GLY A 37 11.95 5.97 10.98
N ALA A 38 12.13 5.37 9.79
CA ALA A 38 12.52 6.11 8.57
C ALA A 38 11.47 7.10 8.05
N GLY A 39 10.23 7.06 8.57
CA GLY A 39 9.16 7.98 8.17
C GLY A 39 8.10 7.37 7.23
N LYS A 40 8.13 6.06 6.98
CA LYS A 40 7.21 5.37 6.03
C LYS A 40 5.74 5.61 6.35
N SER A 41 5.29 5.32 7.59
CA SER A 41 3.89 5.54 7.99
C SER A 41 3.53 7.04 8.09
N THR A 42 4.52 7.92 8.32
CA THR A 42 4.31 9.37 8.24
C THR A 42 4.07 9.81 6.80
N LEU A 43 4.81 9.25 5.84
CA LEU A 43 4.57 9.47 4.42
C LEU A 43 3.17 9.00 4.03
N LEU A 44 2.80 7.77 4.41
CA LEU A 44 1.45 7.25 4.13
C LEU A 44 0.37 8.15 4.75
N GLY A 45 0.52 8.57 6.01
CA GLY A 45 -0.44 9.48 6.67
C GLY A 45 -0.58 10.84 5.98
N ALA A 46 0.50 11.35 5.36
CA ALA A 46 0.41 12.56 4.52
C ALA A 46 -0.32 12.30 3.20
N LEU A 47 -0.01 11.18 2.55
CA LEU A 47 -0.63 10.81 1.26
C LEU A 47 -2.11 10.52 1.36
N CYS A 48 -2.59 10.06 2.52
CA CYS A 48 -4.03 9.85 2.76
C CYS A 48 -4.74 11.09 3.36
N GLY A 49 -3.99 12.12 3.74
CA GLY A 49 -4.52 13.35 4.30
C GLY A 49 -4.87 13.26 5.80
N GLU A 50 -4.33 12.27 6.52
CA GLU A 50 -4.39 12.19 7.99
C GLU A 50 -3.39 13.14 8.64
N LEU A 51 -2.28 13.42 7.96
CA LEU A 51 -1.27 14.37 8.39
C LEU A 51 -1.18 15.54 7.40
N SER A 52 -1.19 16.74 7.93
CA SER A 52 -0.97 17.95 7.14
C SER A 52 0.53 18.14 6.89
N ALA A 53 0.88 18.60 5.68
CA ALA A 53 2.23 19.02 5.36
C ALA A 53 2.57 20.37 6.04
N ASP A 54 3.77 20.49 6.59
CA ASP A 54 4.31 21.79 7.04
C ASP A 54 4.83 22.60 5.83
N GLN A 55 5.38 21.91 4.84
CA GLN A 55 5.79 22.47 3.55
C GLN A 55 5.50 21.48 2.42
N GLY A 56 5.39 22.01 1.20
CA GLY A 56 5.04 21.21 0.04
C GLY A 56 3.55 20.91 -0.03
N LYS A 57 3.16 20.02 -0.91
CA LYS A 57 1.76 19.65 -1.13
C LYS A 57 1.59 18.23 -1.64
N VAL A 58 0.41 17.68 -1.40
CA VAL A 58 -0.06 16.42 -1.95
C VAL A 58 -1.21 16.70 -2.90
N LEU A 59 -1.09 16.24 -4.13
CA LEU A 59 -2.06 16.43 -5.21
C LEU A 59 -2.67 15.09 -5.60
N LEU A 60 -3.99 15.02 -5.61
CA LEU A 60 -4.76 13.93 -6.18
C LEU A 60 -5.45 14.45 -7.45
N ASP A 61 -5.14 13.85 -8.61
CA ASP A 61 -5.63 14.32 -9.92
C ASP A 61 -5.40 15.83 -10.14
N GLN A 62 -4.18 16.30 -9.89
CA GLN A 62 -3.73 17.70 -10.02
C GLN A 62 -4.41 18.69 -9.07
N ARG A 63 -5.25 18.24 -8.16
CA ARG A 63 -5.95 19.05 -7.17
C ARG A 63 -5.42 18.74 -5.78
N GLU A 64 -5.20 19.76 -4.95
CA GLU A 64 -4.72 19.55 -3.57
C GLU A 64 -5.64 18.62 -2.78
N LEU A 65 -5.05 17.63 -2.11
CA LEU A 65 -5.75 16.57 -1.42
C LEU A 65 -6.73 17.07 -0.36
N ASN A 66 -6.36 18.13 0.36
CA ASN A 66 -7.17 18.76 1.42
C ASN A 66 -8.42 19.48 0.90
N THR A 67 -8.51 19.75 -0.40
CA THR A 67 -9.67 20.41 -1.02
C THR A 67 -10.75 19.42 -1.48
N TRP A 68 -10.49 18.12 -1.43
CA TRP A 68 -11.45 17.08 -1.75
C TRP A 68 -12.41 16.87 -0.57
N SER A 69 -13.71 16.70 -0.85
CA SER A 69 -14.62 16.19 0.18
C SER A 69 -14.26 14.74 0.55
N GLY A 70 -14.55 14.33 1.79
CA GLY A 70 -14.27 12.98 2.26
C GLY A 70 -14.85 11.90 1.34
N ALA A 71 -16.10 12.06 0.89
CA ALA A 71 -16.76 11.11 0.00
C ALA A 71 -16.09 11.04 -1.40
N GLN A 72 -15.78 12.18 -1.99
CA GLN A 72 -15.09 12.22 -3.30
C GLN A 72 -13.70 11.62 -3.21
N ARG A 73 -12.95 11.94 -2.15
CA ARG A 73 -11.63 11.36 -1.91
C ARG A 73 -11.70 9.84 -1.73
N ALA A 74 -12.66 9.34 -0.95
CA ALA A 74 -12.82 7.91 -0.70
C ALA A 74 -13.20 7.10 -1.95
N GLN A 75 -13.77 7.72 -2.99
CA GLN A 75 -13.98 7.08 -4.30
C GLN A 75 -12.72 7.00 -5.16
N ARG A 76 -11.64 7.71 -4.79
CA ARG A 76 -10.39 7.80 -5.55
C ARG A 76 -9.18 7.25 -4.81
N LEU A 77 -9.24 7.22 -3.48
CA LEU A 77 -8.13 6.84 -2.63
C LEU A 77 -8.61 5.95 -1.49
N ALA A 78 -8.04 4.76 -1.40
CA ALA A 78 -8.25 3.82 -0.30
C ALA A 78 -6.95 3.55 0.44
N VAL A 79 -7.07 3.30 1.74
CA VAL A 79 -5.93 3.06 2.63
C VAL A 79 -6.16 1.79 3.44
N LEU A 80 -5.17 0.91 3.42
CA LEU A 80 -5.03 -0.18 4.37
C LEU A 80 -3.95 0.21 5.39
N PRO A 81 -4.31 0.62 6.61
CA PRO A 81 -3.32 0.92 7.65
C PRO A 81 -2.72 -0.37 8.22
N GLN A 82 -1.57 -0.26 8.86
CA GLN A 82 -0.85 -1.39 9.48
C GLN A 82 -1.72 -2.16 10.49
N THR A 83 -2.55 -1.46 11.25
CA THR A 83 -3.50 -2.06 12.20
C THR A 83 -4.90 -1.62 11.89
N SER A 84 -5.81 -2.59 11.76
CA SER A 84 -7.24 -2.37 11.63
C SER A 84 -7.94 -3.29 12.61
N THR A 85 -8.53 -2.74 13.67
CA THR A 85 -9.27 -3.50 14.66
C THR A 85 -10.76 -3.20 14.56
N LEU A 86 -11.57 -4.24 14.57
CA LEU A 86 -13.02 -4.15 14.71
C LEU A 86 -13.39 -5.02 15.90
N ASP A 87 -14.05 -4.41 16.90
CA ASP A 87 -14.42 -5.07 18.16
C ASP A 87 -15.88 -5.58 18.16
N PHE A 88 -16.55 -5.48 17.01
CA PHE A 88 -17.93 -5.93 16.84
C PHE A 88 -18.01 -7.22 16.02
N ALA A 89 -19.04 -8.02 16.28
CA ALA A 89 -19.26 -9.31 15.66
C ALA A 89 -19.88 -9.19 14.25
N PHE A 90 -19.26 -8.41 13.38
CA PHE A 90 -19.62 -8.35 11.96
C PHE A 90 -19.32 -9.68 11.26
N ARG A 91 -20.07 -9.98 10.21
CA ARG A 91 -19.71 -11.02 9.26
C ARG A 91 -18.64 -10.51 8.30
N VAL A 92 -17.88 -11.42 7.70
CA VAL A 92 -16.79 -11.08 6.76
C VAL A 92 -17.29 -10.21 5.62
N GLU A 93 -18.41 -10.56 5.00
CA GLU A 93 -19.01 -9.80 3.90
C GLU A 93 -19.49 -8.40 4.34
N GLU A 94 -19.92 -8.24 5.59
CA GLU A 94 -20.31 -6.93 6.13
C GLU A 94 -19.07 -6.03 6.29
N VAL A 95 -17.94 -6.58 6.75
CA VAL A 95 -16.67 -5.83 6.83
C VAL A 95 -16.21 -5.38 5.45
N VAL A 96 -16.25 -6.26 4.44
CA VAL A 96 -15.88 -5.92 3.07
C VAL A 96 -16.84 -4.89 2.49
N GLY A 97 -18.14 -5.01 2.80
CA GLY A 97 -19.20 -4.07 2.42
C GLY A 97 -18.99 -2.65 2.92
N MET A 98 -18.26 -2.44 4.03
CA MET A 98 -17.88 -1.10 4.49
C MET A 98 -17.07 -0.33 3.42
N GLY A 99 -16.36 -1.03 2.54
CA GLY A 99 -15.68 -0.43 1.40
C GLY A 99 -16.63 0.24 0.40
N ARG A 100 -17.92 -0.14 0.39
CA ARG A 100 -18.92 0.43 -0.52
C ARG A 100 -19.60 1.70 0.01
N LEU A 101 -19.36 2.07 1.28
CA LEU A 101 -19.98 3.26 1.90
C LEU A 101 -19.82 4.57 1.10
N PRO A 102 -18.70 4.85 0.39
CA PRO A 102 -18.57 6.05 -0.43
C PRO A 102 -19.40 6.04 -1.72
N HIS A 103 -19.99 4.90 -2.08
CA HIS A 103 -20.68 4.70 -3.36
C HIS A 103 -22.19 4.69 -3.20
N GLN A 104 -22.89 5.00 -4.28
CA GLN A 104 -24.36 4.97 -4.39
C GLN A 104 -24.78 4.10 -5.58
N THR A 105 -24.19 2.90 -5.68
CA THR A 105 -24.35 1.99 -6.83
C THR A 105 -25.53 1.03 -6.69
N GLY A 106 -26.11 0.97 -5.48
CA GLY A 106 -27.25 0.09 -5.18
C GLY A 106 -26.80 -1.32 -4.80
N ARG A 107 -27.68 -2.01 -4.05
CA ARG A 107 -27.38 -3.29 -3.38
C ARG A 107 -26.86 -4.36 -4.34
N VAL A 108 -27.51 -4.56 -5.48
CA VAL A 108 -27.10 -5.61 -6.44
C VAL A 108 -25.65 -5.42 -6.90
N ARG A 109 -25.29 -4.19 -7.29
CA ARG A 109 -23.93 -3.89 -7.72
C ARG A 109 -22.94 -3.97 -6.57
N ASP A 110 -23.32 -3.57 -5.37
CA ASP A 110 -22.44 -3.66 -4.20
C ASP A 110 -22.19 -5.12 -3.79
N ASP A 111 -23.21 -5.99 -3.83
CA ASP A 111 -23.06 -7.41 -3.57
C ASP A 111 -22.12 -8.09 -4.58
N GLU A 112 -22.22 -7.76 -5.89
CA GLU A 112 -21.28 -8.23 -6.93
C GLU A 112 -19.83 -7.80 -6.65
N VAL A 113 -19.63 -6.55 -6.25
CA VAL A 113 -18.29 -6.01 -5.95
C VAL A 113 -17.71 -6.65 -4.68
N ILE A 114 -18.53 -6.83 -3.65
CA ILE A 114 -18.12 -7.50 -2.40
C ILE A 114 -17.65 -8.92 -2.70
N GLU A 115 -18.43 -9.70 -3.45
CA GLU A 115 -18.05 -11.06 -3.84
C GLU A 115 -16.74 -11.09 -4.64
N ALA A 116 -16.61 -10.21 -5.63
CA ALA A 116 -15.39 -10.11 -6.44
C ALA A 116 -14.16 -9.73 -5.61
N ALA A 117 -14.31 -8.83 -4.65
CA ALA A 117 -13.21 -8.41 -3.75
C ALA A 117 -12.83 -9.53 -2.76
N LEU A 118 -13.81 -10.28 -2.25
CA LEU A 118 -13.58 -11.46 -1.40
C LEU A 118 -12.75 -12.52 -2.14
N GLN A 119 -13.08 -12.79 -3.40
CA GLN A 119 -12.33 -13.73 -4.24
C GLN A 119 -10.92 -13.21 -4.55
N ALA A 120 -10.79 -11.92 -4.89
CA ALA A 120 -9.49 -11.31 -5.20
C ALA A 120 -8.51 -11.35 -4.01
N ALA A 121 -9.01 -11.23 -2.78
CA ALA A 121 -8.20 -11.30 -1.55
C ALA A 121 -8.07 -12.74 -0.99
N ASP A 122 -8.56 -13.75 -1.68
CA ASP A 122 -8.54 -15.16 -1.26
C ASP A 122 -9.21 -15.39 0.11
N VAL A 123 -10.37 -14.75 0.34
CA VAL A 123 -11.17 -14.88 1.57
C VAL A 123 -12.65 -15.21 1.31
N GLY A 124 -13.02 -15.56 0.09
CA GLY A 124 -14.40 -15.95 -0.26
C GLY A 124 -14.92 -17.12 0.58
N HIS A 125 -14.06 -18.08 0.92
CA HIS A 125 -14.37 -19.23 1.78
C HIS A 125 -14.68 -18.85 3.23
N LEU A 126 -14.40 -17.61 3.64
CA LEU A 126 -14.68 -17.08 4.98
C LEU A 126 -16.03 -16.33 5.05
N SER A 127 -16.72 -16.14 3.92
CA SER A 127 -18.02 -15.47 3.89
C SER A 127 -19.01 -16.16 4.85
N GLY A 128 -19.82 -15.36 5.53
CA GLY A 128 -20.73 -15.83 6.57
C GLY A 128 -20.10 -16.05 7.95
N ARG A 129 -18.77 -16.13 8.07
CA ARG A 129 -18.10 -16.26 9.38
C ARG A 129 -18.04 -14.94 10.13
N SER A 130 -18.04 -15.03 11.46
CA SER A 130 -17.79 -13.85 12.30
C SER A 130 -16.34 -13.39 12.16
N TYR A 131 -16.13 -12.09 11.92
CA TYR A 131 -14.81 -11.45 11.87
C TYR A 131 -13.99 -11.69 13.15
N LEU A 132 -14.65 -11.72 14.33
CA LEU A 132 -13.95 -11.95 15.60
C LEU A 132 -13.35 -13.35 15.72
N ALA A 133 -13.88 -14.33 14.97
CA ALA A 133 -13.40 -15.70 14.98
C ALA A 133 -12.22 -15.96 14.02
N LEU A 134 -11.77 -14.94 13.28
CA LEU A 134 -10.70 -15.04 12.30
C LEU A 134 -9.32 -14.92 12.95
N SER A 135 -8.34 -15.63 12.37
CA SER A 135 -6.93 -15.44 12.67
C SER A 135 -6.43 -14.06 12.23
N GLY A 136 -5.26 -13.62 12.71
CA GLY A 136 -4.67 -12.33 12.33
C GLY A 136 -4.47 -12.20 10.81
N GLY A 137 -3.95 -13.24 10.17
CA GLY A 137 -3.74 -13.24 8.71
C GLY A 137 -5.05 -13.25 7.91
N GLU A 138 -6.09 -13.97 8.37
CA GLU A 138 -7.43 -13.91 7.76
C GLU A 138 -8.03 -12.50 7.87
N ARG A 139 -7.93 -11.87 9.05
CA ARG A 139 -8.38 -10.48 9.25
C ARG A 139 -7.67 -9.51 8.33
N GLN A 140 -6.36 -9.65 8.19
CA GLN A 140 -5.56 -8.80 7.30
C GLN A 140 -6.05 -8.90 5.84
N ARG A 141 -6.31 -10.11 5.34
CA ARG A 141 -6.84 -10.33 3.99
C ARG A 141 -8.29 -9.84 3.84
N VAL A 142 -9.13 -9.92 4.87
CA VAL A 142 -10.49 -9.33 4.87
C VAL A 142 -10.41 -7.81 4.78
N HIS A 143 -9.48 -7.16 5.47
CA HIS A 143 -9.25 -5.71 5.33
C HIS A 143 -8.69 -5.35 3.96
N LEU A 144 -7.84 -6.19 3.36
CA LEU A 144 -7.45 -6.02 1.95
C LEU A 144 -8.68 -6.08 1.04
N ALA A 145 -9.54 -7.09 1.18
CA ALA A 145 -10.79 -7.18 0.41
C ALA A 145 -11.66 -5.92 0.55
N ARG A 146 -11.77 -5.36 1.75
CA ARG A 146 -12.50 -4.11 2.02
C ARG A 146 -11.97 -2.94 1.21
N VAL A 147 -10.64 -2.73 1.18
CA VAL A 147 -10.05 -1.60 0.42
C VAL A 147 -10.07 -1.85 -1.08
N LEU A 148 -9.99 -3.10 -1.53
CA LEU A 148 -10.22 -3.45 -2.94
C LEU A 148 -11.67 -3.18 -3.34
N ALA A 149 -12.67 -3.56 -2.52
CA ALA A 149 -14.07 -3.28 -2.78
C ALA A 149 -14.36 -1.76 -2.87
N GLN A 150 -13.62 -0.94 -2.10
CA GLN A 150 -13.75 0.51 -2.14
C GLN A 150 -13.37 1.10 -3.50
N LEU A 151 -12.36 0.56 -4.17
CA LEU A 151 -11.84 1.05 -5.44
C LEU A 151 -12.10 0.10 -6.61
N TRP A 152 -13.00 -0.89 -6.45
CA TRP A 152 -13.24 -1.90 -7.47
C TRP A 152 -13.74 -1.28 -8.80
N PRO A 153 -13.22 -1.70 -9.96
CA PRO A 153 -12.27 -2.81 -10.21
C PRO A 153 -10.78 -2.44 -10.22
N GLY A 154 -10.37 -1.22 -9.85
CA GLY A 154 -8.98 -0.76 -9.89
C GLY A 154 -8.65 0.00 -11.18
N GLU A 155 -9.39 1.06 -11.45
CA GLU A 155 -9.28 1.84 -12.68
C GLU A 155 -8.27 2.98 -12.59
N THR A 156 -7.89 3.52 -13.73
CA THR A 156 -7.08 4.75 -13.82
C THR A 156 -7.75 5.90 -13.05
N GLY A 157 -6.94 6.65 -12.31
CA GLY A 157 -7.39 7.73 -11.42
C GLY A 157 -7.73 7.26 -10.01
N GLN A 158 -7.57 5.97 -9.71
CA GLN A 158 -7.69 5.41 -8.36
C GLN A 158 -6.31 5.15 -7.76
N THR A 159 -6.20 5.34 -6.45
CA THR A 159 -4.95 5.17 -5.70
C THR A 159 -5.17 4.28 -4.49
N LEU A 160 -4.36 3.25 -4.35
CA LEU A 160 -4.38 2.31 -3.23
C LEU A 160 -3.09 2.45 -2.41
N LEU A 161 -3.22 2.78 -1.13
CA LEU A 161 -2.11 2.93 -0.19
C LEU A 161 -2.16 1.81 0.84
N LEU A 162 -1.08 1.04 0.98
CA LEU A 162 -1.03 -0.16 1.80
C LEU A 162 0.14 -0.10 2.78
N ASP A 163 -0.13 -0.20 4.08
CA ASP A 163 0.89 -0.28 5.12
C ASP A 163 1.05 -1.73 5.59
N GLU A 164 2.14 -2.35 5.19
CA GLU A 164 2.53 -3.72 5.56
C GLU A 164 1.42 -4.78 5.32
N PRO A 165 0.84 -4.87 4.11
CA PRO A 165 -0.29 -5.77 3.85
C PRO A 165 0.07 -7.26 3.99
N THR A 166 1.33 -7.59 4.07
CA THR A 166 1.87 -8.96 4.19
C THR A 166 2.29 -9.34 5.61
N SER A 167 2.15 -8.42 6.58
CA SER A 167 2.43 -8.72 7.98
C SER A 167 1.50 -9.83 8.49
N MET A 168 2.01 -10.70 9.37
CA MET A 168 1.27 -11.84 9.95
C MET A 168 0.82 -12.93 8.94
N LEU A 169 1.26 -12.87 7.67
CA LEU A 169 0.96 -13.87 6.66
C LEU A 169 2.11 -14.86 6.49
N ASP A 170 1.78 -16.13 6.27
CA ASP A 170 2.75 -17.11 5.83
C ASP A 170 3.22 -16.83 4.39
N PRO A 171 4.32 -17.46 3.92
CA PRO A 171 4.88 -17.18 2.59
C PRO A 171 3.89 -17.34 1.44
N LEU A 172 3.00 -18.34 1.47
CA LEU A 172 2.00 -18.53 0.41
C LEU A 172 1.05 -17.34 0.36
N HIS A 173 0.49 -16.96 1.50
CA HIS A 173 -0.47 -15.84 1.56
C HIS A 173 0.19 -14.47 1.34
N GLN A 174 1.49 -14.29 1.64
CA GLN A 174 2.23 -13.10 1.23
C GLN A 174 2.25 -12.95 -0.30
N HIS A 175 2.56 -14.05 -1.01
CA HIS A 175 2.59 -14.05 -2.47
C HIS A 175 1.21 -13.85 -3.08
N THR A 176 0.16 -14.52 -2.59
CA THR A 176 -1.21 -14.34 -3.10
C THR A 176 -1.72 -12.92 -2.88
N THR A 177 -1.43 -12.32 -1.72
CA THR A 177 -1.76 -10.92 -1.39
C THR A 177 -1.08 -9.95 -2.37
N LEU A 178 0.23 -10.07 -2.58
CA LEU A 178 0.96 -9.18 -3.50
C LEU A 178 0.56 -9.42 -4.97
N GLN A 179 0.21 -10.64 -5.34
CA GLN A 179 -0.33 -10.93 -6.68
C GLN A 179 -1.70 -10.25 -6.88
N ALA A 180 -2.59 -10.27 -5.88
CA ALA A 180 -3.86 -9.56 -5.93
C ALA A 180 -3.65 -8.05 -6.09
N ILE A 181 -2.72 -7.46 -5.33
CA ILE A 181 -2.33 -6.05 -5.41
C ILE A 181 -1.77 -5.72 -6.82
N ARG A 182 -0.89 -6.57 -7.36
CA ARG A 182 -0.34 -6.40 -8.71
C ARG A 182 -1.44 -6.43 -9.77
N THR A 183 -2.33 -7.45 -9.70
CA THR A 183 -3.47 -7.55 -10.62
C THR A 183 -4.38 -6.32 -10.56
N PHE A 184 -4.54 -5.72 -9.38
CA PHE A 184 -5.32 -4.50 -9.20
C PHE A 184 -4.63 -3.29 -9.85
N ALA A 185 -3.31 -3.19 -9.72
CA ALA A 185 -2.53 -2.16 -10.40
C ALA A 185 -2.56 -2.36 -11.94
N ASP A 186 -2.42 -3.59 -12.43
CA ASP A 186 -2.45 -3.90 -13.88
C ASP A 186 -3.75 -3.45 -14.58
N ARG A 187 -4.83 -3.25 -13.81
CA ARG A 187 -6.10 -2.69 -14.32
C ARG A 187 -6.08 -1.15 -14.42
N GLY A 188 -5.04 -0.51 -13.91
CA GLY A 188 -4.82 0.93 -14.03
C GLY A 188 -4.74 1.72 -12.73
N ALA A 189 -5.00 1.10 -11.57
CA ALA A 189 -4.84 1.77 -10.29
C ALA A 189 -3.36 2.09 -10.01
N ALA A 190 -3.09 3.25 -9.38
CA ALA A 190 -1.79 3.56 -8.82
C ALA A 190 -1.69 2.97 -7.42
N VAL A 191 -0.65 2.20 -7.13
CA VAL A 191 -0.50 1.54 -5.83
C VAL A 191 0.80 1.94 -5.15
N MET A 192 0.72 2.29 -3.86
CA MET A 192 1.89 2.36 -2.97
C MET A 192 1.77 1.28 -1.91
N VAL A 193 2.86 0.54 -1.70
CA VAL A 193 2.93 -0.50 -0.68
C VAL A 193 4.17 -0.34 0.19
N ILE A 194 3.98 -0.28 1.50
CA ILE A 194 5.09 -0.35 2.45
C ILE A 194 5.37 -1.83 2.72
N LEU A 195 6.62 -2.23 2.55
CA LEU A 195 7.08 -3.60 2.76
C LEU A 195 8.34 -3.62 3.65
N HIS A 196 8.60 -4.78 4.27
CA HIS A 196 9.85 -5.05 4.99
C HIS A 196 10.74 -6.05 4.26
N ASP A 197 10.15 -6.97 3.50
CA ASP A 197 10.90 -7.98 2.76
C ASP A 197 11.41 -7.40 1.44
N LEU A 198 12.75 -7.36 1.32
CA LEU A 198 13.44 -6.80 0.15
C LEU A 198 13.19 -7.64 -1.12
N ASN A 199 13.07 -8.97 -0.98
CA ASN A 199 12.84 -9.86 -2.10
C ASN A 199 11.40 -9.78 -2.61
N LEU A 200 10.43 -9.64 -1.71
CA LEU A 200 9.04 -9.38 -2.10
C LEU A 200 8.91 -8.03 -2.82
N ALA A 201 9.56 -6.98 -2.30
CA ALA A 201 9.57 -5.68 -2.96
C ALA A 201 10.24 -5.73 -4.34
N ALA A 202 11.41 -6.39 -4.45
CA ALA A 202 12.11 -6.55 -5.72
C ALA A 202 11.29 -7.32 -6.78
N ARG A 203 10.42 -8.23 -6.34
CA ARG A 203 9.60 -9.06 -7.22
C ARG A 203 8.31 -8.40 -7.68
N TYR A 204 7.65 -7.62 -6.83
CA TYR A 204 6.28 -7.15 -7.06
C TYR A 204 6.16 -5.67 -7.35
N CYS A 205 7.19 -4.87 -7.07
CA CYS A 205 7.18 -3.43 -7.31
C CYS A 205 7.86 -3.05 -8.62
N ASP A 206 7.32 -2.06 -9.31
CA ASP A 206 7.91 -1.48 -10.52
C ASP A 206 8.99 -0.47 -10.17
N ARG A 207 8.77 0.30 -9.10
CA ARG A 207 9.75 1.23 -8.53
C ARG A 207 9.79 1.07 -7.01
N ILE A 208 10.91 1.47 -6.43
CA ILE A 208 11.16 1.41 -4.99
C ILE A 208 11.67 2.75 -4.51
N LEU A 209 11.02 3.28 -3.49
CA LEU A 209 11.51 4.38 -2.68
C LEU A 209 12.24 3.80 -1.46
N LEU A 210 13.56 4.02 -1.38
CA LEU A 210 14.30 3.83 -0.13
C LEU A 210 14.23 5.11 0.69
N LEU A 211 13.69 4.98 1.90
CA LEU A 211 13.57 6.08 2.85
C LEU A 211 14.57 5.90 4.00
N GLU A 212 15.38 6.91 4.25
CA GLU A 212 16.36 6.94 5.33
C GLU A 212 16.25 8.24 6.11
N ASN A 213 16.08 8.17 7.44
CA ASN A 213 16.02 9.35 8.31
C ASN A 213 15.04 10.44 7.83
N GLY A 214 13.90 10.03 7.28
CA GLY A 214 12.87 10.92 6.76
C GLY A 214 13.16 11.52 5.38
N ARG A 215 14.18 11.08 4.67
CA ARG A 215 14.56 11.57 3.35
C ARG A 215 14.60 10.44 2.31
N PRO A 216 14.26 10.72 1.06
CA PRO A 216 14.51 9.79 -0.04
C PRO A 216 16.01 9.56 -0.20
N HIS A 217 16.44 8.31 -0.06
CA HIS A 217 17.81 7.89 -0.36
C HIS A 217 17.93 7.49 -1.84
N ALA A 218 16.93 6.78 -2.37
CA ALA A 218 16.84 6.42 -3.78
C ALA A 218 15.36 6.21 -4.17
N LEU A 219 15.03 6.49 -5.43
CA LEU A 219 13.72 6.22 -6.03
C LEU A 219 13.91 5.81 -7.49
N ASP A 220 13.84 4.51 -7.76
CA ASP A 220 14.08 3.96 -9.10
C ASP A 220 13.55 2.52 -9.21
N ALA A 221 13.73 1.89 -10.36
CA ALA A 221 13.45 0.47 -10.58
C ALA A 221 14.22 -0.43 -9.58
N PRO A 222 13.69 -1.62 -9.22
CA PRO A 222 14.32 -2.51 -8.26
C PRO A 222 15.79 -2.82 -8.56
N ALA A 223 16.15 -3.01 -9.84
CA ALA A 223 17.54 -3.30 -10.25
C ALA A 223 18.53 -2.17 -9.94
N GLN A 224 18.06 -0.92 -9.84
CA GLN A 224 18.89 0.23 -9.51
C GLN A 224 18.97 0.47 -8.00
N VAL A 225 17.91 0.22 -7.29
CA VAL A 225 17.78 0.47 -5.84
C VAL A 225 18.34 -0.68 -5.01
N MET A 226 18.09 -1.93 -5.42
CA MET A 226 18.50 -3.14 -4.70
C MET A 226 19.96 -3.54 -5.02
N ARG A 227 20.90 -2.64 -4.75
CA ARG A 227 22.34 -2.88 -4.87
C ARG A 227 22.99 -2.92 -3.49
N PRO A 228 24.17 -3.58 -3.35
CA PRO A 228 24.84 -3.70 -2.06
C PRO A 228 25.08 -2.36 -1.36
N GLU A 229 25.50 -1.32 -2.11
CA GLU A 229 25.86 -0.02 -1.53
C GLU A 229 24.65 0.71 -0.92
N PRO A 230 23.50 0.91 -1.62
CA PRO A 230 22.30 1.52 -1.05
C PRO A 230 21.75 0.70 0.14
N LEU A 231 21.71 -0.63 0.02
CA LEU A 231 21.19 -1.49 1.08
C LEU A 231 22.08 -1.45 2.34
N LYS A 232 23.40 -1.38 2.16
CA LYS A 232 24.33 -1.21 3.29
C LYS A 232 24.19 0.17 3.93
N ALA A 233 24.06 1.22 3.13
CA ALA A 233 23.86 2.58 3.65
C ALA A 233 22.59 2.69 4.47
N VAL A 234 21.45 2.24 3.93
CA VAL A 234 20.12 2.44 4.55
C VAL A 234 19.83 1.45 5.68
N PHE A 235 20.21 0.17 5.50
CA PHE A 235 19.88 -0.90 6.46
C PHE A 235 21.07 -1.39 7.28
N GLY A 236 22.30 -0.97 6.94
CA GLY A 236 23.52 -1.54 7.55
C GLY A 236 23.77 -2.99 7.15
N LEU A 237 23.06 -3.51 6.14
CA LEU A 237 23.05 -4.91 5.76
C LEU A 237 24.10 -5.16 4.68
N ASP A 238 25.00 -6.13 4.93
CA ASP A 238 25.92 -6.64 3.90
C ASP A 238 25.23 -7.75 3.11
N VAL A 239 25.14 -7.57 1.80
CA VAL A 239 24.36 -8.45 0.93
C VAL A 239 25.12 -8.83 -0.34
N LEU A 240 24.82 -10.01 -0.86
CA LEU A 240 25.03 -10.37 -2.25
C LEU A 240 23.73 -10.13 -3.01
N VAL A 241 23.80 -9.45 -4.14
CA VAL A 241 22.66 -9.27 -5.04
C VAL A 241 22.97 -9.94 -6.37
N GLN A 242 22.07 -10.78 -6.82
CA GLN A 242 22.17 -11.48 -8.11
C GLN A 242 20.79 -11.54 -8.78
N PRO A 243 20.70 -11.68 -10.11
CA PRO A 243 19.41 -11.85 -10.77
C PRO A 243 18.75 -13.16 -10.33
N HIS A 244 17.44 -13.13 -10.09
CA HIS A 244 16.64 -14.34 -9.84
C HIS A 244 16.71 -15.25 -11.08
N PRO A 245 17.07 -16.55 -10.96
CA PRO A 245 17.40 -17.42 -12.09
C PRO A 245 16.28 -17.60 -13.11
N GLU A 246 15.01 -17.52 -12.67
CA GLU A 246 13.85 -17.72 -13.55
C GLU A 246 13.16 -16.41 -13.96
N ARG A 247 13.28 -15.35 -13.16
CA ARG A 247 12.43 -14.15 -13.30
C ARG A 247 13.22 -12.85 -13.54
N GLY A 248 14.53 -12.87 -13.32
CA GLY A 248 15.44 -11.78 -13.62
C GLY A 248 15.40 -10.59 -12.66
N HIS A 249 14.43 -10.48 -11.74
CA HIS A 249 14.44 -9.44 -10.72
C HIS A 249 15.61 -9.65 -9.72
N PRO A 250 16.07 -8.62 -9.01
CA PRO A 250 17.12 -8.78 -8.00
C PRO A 250 16.72 -9.79 -6.90
N LEU A 251 17.63 -10.68 -6.57
CA LEU A 251 17.57 -11.58 -5.42
C LEU A 251 18.59 -11.12 -4.40
N ILE A 252 18.13 -10.74 -3.21
CA ILE A 252 18.94 -10.20 -2.13
C ILE A 252 19.23 -11.34 -1.13
N ILE A 253 20.51 -11.63 -0.92
CA ILE A 253 21.01 -12.68 -0.04
C ILE A 253 21.86 -12.01 1.03
N ALA A 254 21.43 -12.06 2.29
CA ALA A 254 22.22 -11.56 3.43
C ALA A 254 23.49 -12.42 3.60
N ARG A 255 24.62 -11.76 3.93
CA ARG A 255 25.91 -12.39 4.25
C ARG A 255 26.13 -12.50 5.74
#